data_fde820626f78907c992b6dc446a15cb0
#
_entry.id   fde820626f78907c992b6dc446a15cb0
#
_cell.length_a   1.000
_cell.length_b   1.000
_cell.length_c   1.000
_cell.angle_alpha   90.00
_cell.angle_beta   90.00
_cell.angle_gamma   90.00
#
_symmetry.space_group_name_H-M   'P 1'
#
loop_
_entity.id
_entity.type
_entity.pdbx_description
1 polymer ?
#
loop_
_entity_poly.entity_id
_entity_poly.type
_entity_poly.pdbx_seq_one_letter_code
_entity_poly.pdbx_strand_id
1 'polypeptide(L)'
;LSQDVSAITGWALDVLGAGFLVLLAALVFGTLFGLVRMNAQGIRDADREYWFAVGMQTANGVTTLALTFTLLGISLGIGSLAGQELTPDTVQSVIRDLTANFSLAFMTTVVGLPVSAGLRALLVISLRKPAPEERTAS
;
A
#
# COMPACT_ATOMS: atom_id res chain seq x y z
N LEU A 1 28.28 9.85 16.49
CA LEU A 1 26.85 9.80 16.87
C LEU A 1 25.95 10.24 15.72
N SER A 2 26.28 11.35 15.04
CA SER A 2 25.46 11.84 13.91
C SER A 2 25.54 10.91 12.69
N GLN A 3 26.67 10.25 12.46
CA GLN A 3 26.83 9.28 11.38
C GLN A 3 26.01 8.01 11.64
N ASP A 4 25.95 7.56 12.88
CA ASP A 4 25.15 6.39 13.25
C ASP A 4 23.66 6.66 13.11
N VAL A 5 23.19 7.85 13.48
CA VAL A 5 21.78 8.25 13.34
C VAL A 5 21.41 8.36 11.86
N SER A 6 22.27 8.96 11.04
CA SER A 6 21.99 9.08 9.60
C SER A 6 22.02 7.72 8.90
N ALA A 7 22.91 6.82 9.32
CA ALA A 7 22.97 5.45 8.78
C ALA A 7 21.71 4.67 9.16
N ILE A 8 21.25 4.77 10.41
CA ILE A 8 20.03 4.11 10.88
C ILE A 8 18.80 4.66 10.13
N THR A 9 18.72 5.97 9.95
CA THR A 9 17.64 6.61 9.22
C THR A 9 17.62 6.17 7.76
N GLY A 10 18.77 6.14 7.10
CA GLY A 10 18.87 5.67 5.72
C GLY A 10 18.48 4.20 5.59
N TRP A 11 18.94 3.36 6.50
CA TRP A 11 18.58 1.95 6.54
C TRP A 11 17.07 1.78 6.75
N ALA A 12 16.49 2.53 7.69
CA ALA A 12 15.05 2.46 7.98
C ALA A 12 14.23 2.89 6.77
N LEU A 13 14.64 3.92 6.04
CA LEU A 13 13.96 4.37 4.83
C LEU A 13 14.04 3.34 3.71
N ASP A 14 15.21 2.71 3.53
CA ASP A 14 15.38 1.65 2.54
C ASP A 14 14.52 0.44 2.89
N VAL A 15 14.54 0.01 4.14
CA VAL A 15 13.73 -1.11 4.62
C VAL A 15 12.24 -0.79 4.51
N LEU A 16 11.84 0.44 4.85
CA LEU A 16 10.46 0.88 4.74
C LEU A 16 9.99 0.84 3.29
N GLY A 17 10.80 1.38 2.36
CA GLY A 17 10.48 1.37 0.94
C GLY A 17 10.37 -0.04 0.39
N ALA A 18 11.36 -0.89 0.68
CA ALA A 18 11.36 -2.29 0.26
C ALA A 18 10.20 -3.06 0.91
N GLY A 19 9.98 -2.86 2.20
CA GLY A 19 8.87 -3.48 2.94
C GLY A 19 7.53 -3.11 2.37
N PHE A 20 7.32 -1.83 2.05
CA PHE A 20 6.10 -1.35 1.43
C PHE A 20 5.86 -2.04 0.09
N LEU A 21 6.88 -2.11 -0.77
CA LEU A 21 6.76 -2.73 -2.10
C LEU A 21 6.45 -4.22 -1.99
N VAL A 22 7.11 -4.94 -1.08
CA VAL A 22 6.87 -6.37 -0.87
C VAL A 22 5.45 -6.62 -0.38
N LEU A 23 5.00 -5.86 0.63
CA LEU A 23 3.65 -6.02 1.17
C LEU A 23 2.59 -5.60 0.14
N LEU A 24 2.85 -4.53 -0.61
CA LEU A 24 1.97 -4.09 -1.67
C LEU A 24 1.83 -5.18 -2.74
N ALA A 25 2.95 -5.75 -3.17
CA ALA A 25 2.94 -6.83 -4.16
C ALA A 25 2.16 -8.05 -3.65
N ALA A 26 2.35 -8.41 -2.38
CA ALA A 26 1.64 -9.54 -1.77
C ALA A 26 0.12 -9.29 -1.73
N LEU A 27 -0.29 -8.09 -1.34
CA LEU A 27 -1.71 -7.74 -1.28
C LEU A 27 -2.35 -7.66 -2.67
N VAL A 28 -1.64 -7.07 -3.64
CA VAL A 28 -2.10 -7.03 -5.03
C VAL A 28 -2.24 -8.45 -5.58
N PHE A 29 -1.25 -9.30 -5.33
CA PHE A 29 -1.29 -10.70 -5.75
C PHE A 29 -2.48 -11.42 -5.11
N GLY A 30 -2.71 -11.22 -3.82
CA GLY A 30 -3.86 -11.81 -3.12
C GLY A 30 -5.20 -11.37 -3.71
N THR A 31 -5.32 -10.09 -4.04
CA THR A 31 -6.52 -9.54 -4.67
C THR A 31 -6.73 -10.14 -6.07
N LEU A 32 -5.68 -10.20 -6.88
CA LEU A 32 -5.76 -10.78 -8.22
C LEU A 32 -6.06 -12.27 -8.16
N PHE A 33 -5.48 -12.98 -7.21
CA PHE A 33 -5.77 -14.39 -7.00
C PHE A 33 -7.23 -14.61 -6.65
N GLY A 34 -7.79 -13.79 -5.74
CA GLY A 34 -9.20 -13.82 -5.40
C GLY A 34 -10.08 -13.52 -6.62
N LEU A 35 -9.67 -12.56 -7.43
CA LEU A 35 -10.38 -12.19 -8.65
C LEU A 35 -10.43 -13.36 -9.64
N VAL A 36 -9.30 -14.02 -9.86
CA VAL A 36 -9.21 -15.18 -10.75
C VAL A 36 -10.08 -16.32 -10.23
N ARG A 37 -10.02 -16.59 -8.93
CA ARG A 37 -10.84 -17.64 -8.31
C ARG A 37 -12.32 -17.33 -8.39
N MET A 38 -12.69 -16.06 -8.21
CA MET A 38 -14.08 -15.63 -8.28
C MET A 38 -14.66 -15.82 -9.69
N ASN A 39 -13.83 -15.64 -10.71
CA ASN A 39 -14.24 -15.77 -12.11
C ASN A 39 -14.01 -17.18 -12.68
N ALA A 40 -13.58 -18.15 -11.86
CA ALA A 40 -13.35 -19.51 -12.29
C ALA A 40 -14.66 -20.17 -12.74
N GLN A 41 -14.57 -20.98 -13.81
CA GLN A 41 -15.73 -21.72 -14.31
C GLN A 41 -16.17 -22.79 -13.31
N GLY A 42 -17.49 -22.95 -13.16
CA GLY A 42 -18.04 -23.95 -12.27
C GLY A 42 -17.98 -23.61 -10.79
N ILE A 43 -17.56 -22.40 -10.43
CA ILE A 43 -17.50 -21.98 -9.03
C ILE A 43 -18.93 -21.83 -8.46
N ARG A 44 -19.11 -22.28 -7.22
CA ARG A 44 -20.38 -22.13 -6.49
C ARG A 44 -20.55 -20.68 -6.05
N ASP A 45 -21.79 -20.23 -5.93
CA ASP A 45 -22.08 -18.86 -5.49
C ASP A 45 -21.48 -18.56 -4.12
N ALA A 46 -21.55 -19.52 -3.19
CA ALA A 46 -20.94 -19.35 -1.87
C ALA A 46 -19.42 -19.17 -1.93
N ASP A 47 -18.76 -19.95 -2.79
CA ASP A 47 -17.31 -19.84 -2.98
C ASP A 47 -16.94 -18.53 -3.68
N ARG A 48 -17.78 -18.09 -4.63
CA ARG A 48 -17.59 -16.82 -5.30
C ARG A 48 -17.66 -15.65 -4.33
N GLU A 49 -18.65 -15.66 -3.44
CA GLU A 49 -18.76 -14.65 -2.40
C GLU A 49 -17.56 -14.67 -1.45
N TYR A 50 -17.08 -15.87 -1.09
CA TYR A 50 -15.90 -16.02 -0.25
C TYR A 50 -14.67 -15.39 -0.90
N TRP A 51 -14.42 -15.71 -2.18
CA TRP A 51 -13.27 -15.16 -2.89
C TRP A 51 -13.39 -13.67 -3.13
N PHE A 52 -14.62 -13.18 -3.33
CA PHE A 52 -14.89 -11.76 -3.39
C PHE A 52 -14.51 -11.08 -2.07
N ALA A 53 -14.93 -11.67 -0.94
CA ALA A 53 -14.62 -11.13 0.37
C ALA A 53 -13.11 -11.12 0.63
N VAL A 54 -12.40 -12.19 0.25
CA VAL A 54 -10.94 -12.27 0.36
C VAL A 54 -10.29 -11.16 -0.47
N GLY A 55 -10.73 -11.00 -1.73
CA GLY A 55 -10.20 -9.97 -2.61
C GLY A 55 -10.45 -8.55 -2.09
N MET A 56 -11.66 -8.29 -1.57
CA MET A 56 -11.99 -6.99 -0.99
C MET A 56 -11.16 -6.70 0.25
N GLN A 57 -10.94 -7.72 1.09
CA GLN A 57 -10.13 -7.55 2.30
C GLN A 57 -8.66 -7.23 1.96
N THR A 58 -8.10 -7.92 0.97
CA THR A 58 -6.73 -7.63 0.53
C THR A 58 -6.62 -6.27 -0.15
N ALA A 59 -7.62 -5.87 -0.94
CA ALA A 59 -7.65 -4.55 -1.57
C ALA A 59 -7.77 -3.44 -0.52
N ASN A 60 -8.60 -3.63 0.51
CA ASN A 60 -8.69 -2.70 1.64
C ASN A 60 -7.37 -2.67 2.43
N GLY A 61 -6.67 -3.80 2.48
CA GLY A 61 -5.35 -3.89 3.07
C GLY A 61 -4.34 -3.00 2.38
N VAL A 62 -4.44 -2.81 1.07
CA VAL A 62 -3.57 -1.89 0.32
C VAL A 62 -3.77 -0.45 0.82
N THR A 63 -5.02 -0.02 1.03
CA THR A 63 -5.31 1.30 1.58
C THR A 63 -4.72 1.45 2.98
N THR A 64 -4.94 0.47 3.84
CA THR A 64 -4.43 0.47 5.21
C THR A 64 -2.90 0.51 5.21
N LEU A 65 -2.27 -0.30 4.35
CA LEU A 65 -0.82 -0.32 4.20
C LEU A 65 -0.28 1.04 3.79
N ALA A 66 -0.88 1.66 2.78
CA ALA A 66 -0.46 2.97 2.28
C ALA A 66 -0.55 4.03 3.37
N LEU A 67 -1.66 4.08 4.09
CA LEU A 67 -1.86 5.05 5.17
C LEU A 67 -0.91 4.79 6.34
N THR A 68 -0.71 3.53 6.70
CA THR A 68 0.20 3.15 7.79
C THR A 68 1.63 3.57 7.47
N PHE A 69 2.10 3.29 6.24
CA PHE A 69 3.46 3.67 5.84
C PHE A 69 3.61 5.18 5.70
N THR A 70 2.56 5.88 5.27
CA THR A 70 2.58 7.35 5.24
C THR A 70 2.76 7.92 6.64
N LEU A 71 1.95 7.46 7.60
CA LEU A 71 2.03 7.91 8.98
C LEU A 71 3.37 7.53 9.62
N LEU A 72 3.86 6.35 9.33
CA LEU A 72 5.13 5.88 9.85
C LEU A 72 6.29 6.72 9.30
N GLY A 73 6.28 7.02 8.01
CA GLY A 73 7.29 7.87 7.38
C GLY A 73 7.32 9.29 7.96
N ILE A 74 6.14 9.87 8.16
CA ILE A 74 6.01 11.20 8.78
C ILE A 74 6.51 11.14 10.23
N SER A 75 6.13 10.11 10.96
CA SER A 75 6.51 9.90 12.35
C SER A 75 8.04 9.79 12.51
N LEU A 76 8.67 9.00 11.63
CA LEU A 76 10.13 8.86 11.63
C LEU A 76 10.82 10.16 11.25
N GLY A 77 10.26 10.91 10.31
CA GLY A 77 10.78 12.21 9.92
C GLY A 77 10.76 13.21 11.08
N ILE A 78 9.66 13.29 11.78
CA ILE A 78 9.51 14.18 12.95
C ILE A 78 10.41 13.70 14.09
N GLY A 79 10.49 12.39 14.32
CA GLY A 79 11.37 11.83 15.35
C GLY A 79 12.84 12.14 15.10
N SER A 80 13.27 12.08 13.85
CA SER A 80 14.62 12.46 13.44
C SER A 80 14.88 13.94 13.74
N LEU A 81 13.89 14.80 13.49
CA LEU A 81 14.00 16.23 13.75
C LEU A 81 14.16 16.53 15.25
N ALA A 82 13.43 15.80 16.09
CA ALA A 82 13.47 16.01 17.54
C ALA A 82 14.84 15.72 18.14
N GLY A 83 15.65 14.86 17.51
CA GLY A 83 16.97 14.50 17.97
C GLY A 83 18.09 15.42 17.47
N GLN A 84 17.79 16.42 16.65
CA GLN A 84 18.79 17.29 16.05
C GLN A 84 18.70 18.72 16.59
N GLU A 85 19.88 19.33 16.81
CA GLU A 85 19.92 20.74 17.13
C GLU A 85 19.69 21.58 15.87
N LEU A 86 18.73 22.49 15.96
CA LEU A 86 18.45 23.43 14.88
C LEU A 86 19.35 24.64 15.00
N THR A 87 20.50 24.62 14.31
CA THR A 87 21.40 25.75 14.19
C THR A 87 21.32 26.28 12.75
N PRO A 88 21.76 27.54 12.50
CA PRO A 88 21.74 28.04 11.13
C PRO A 88 22.56 27.19 10.14
N ASP A 89 23.57 26.46 10.64
CA ASP A 89 24.40 25.60 9.81
C ASP A 89 23.71 24.25 9.48
N THR A 90 22.81 23.77 10.36
CA THR A 90 22.16 22.47 10.19
C THR A 90 20.76 22.57 9.60
N VAL A 91 20.13 23.76 9.59
CA VAL A 91 18.74 23.95 9.16
C VAL A 91 18.51 23.45 7.74
N GLN A 92 19.43 23.75 6.81
CA GLN A 92 19.25 23.35 5.42
C GLN A 92 19.30 21.83 5.24
N SER A 93 20.21 21.14 5.93
CA SER A 93 20.27 19.68 5.84
C SER A 93 19.07 19.03 6.49
N VAL A 94 18.58 19.59 7.62
CA VAL A 94 17.38 19.10 8.30
C VAL A 94 16.14 19.23 7.40
N ILE A 95 15.97 20.40 6.77
CA ILE A 95 14.85 20.62 5.85
C ILE A 95 14.92 19.67 4.66
N ARG A 96 16.10 19.45 4.12
CA ARG A 96 16.29 18.53 3.00
C ARG A 96 15.91 17.09 3.38
N ASP A 97 16.38 16.63 4.52
CA ASP A 97 16.08 15.27 5.01
C ASP A 97 14.59 15.10 5.31
N LEU A 98 13.99 16.11 5.95
CA LEU A 98 12.57 16.10 6.27
C LEU A 98 11.73 16.08 4.99
N THR A 99 12.10 16.89 4.00
CA THR A 99 11.39 16.94 2.71
C THR A 99 11.50 15.60 1.99
N ALA A 100 12.68 14.98 1.99
CA ALA A 100 12.89 13.67 1.36
C ALA A 100 12.03 12.59 2.03
N ASN A 101 11.98 12.58 3.38
CA ASN A 101 11.21 11.61 4.15
C ASN A 101 9.71 11.78 3.91
N PHE A 102 9.24 13.02 3.90
CA PHE A 102 7.82 13.30 3.64
C PHE A 102 7.44 12.96 2.21
N SER A 103 8.32 13.24 1.24
CA SER A 103 8.10 12.90 -0.16
C SER A 103 7.91 11.39 -0.33
N LEU A 104 8.77 10.59 0.30
CA LEU A 104 8.65 9.13 0.27
C LEU A 104 7.35 8.67 0.92
N ALA A 105 7.00 9.24 2.08
CA ALA A 105 5.78 8.91 2.80
C ALA A 105 4.53 9.21 1.95
N PHE A 106 4.48 10.38 1.33
CA PHE A 106 3.36 10.76 0.47
C PHE A 106 3.30 9.90 -0.79
N MET A 107 4.44 9.49 -1.32
CA MET A 107 4.49 8.63 -2.51
C MET A 107 3.82 7.28 -2.24
N THR A 108 3.94 6.73 -1.04
CA THR A 108 3.24 5.47 -0.69
C THR A 108 1.73 5.62 -0.81
N THR A 109 1.19 6.77 -0.39
CA THR A 109 -0.24 7.08 -0.53
C THR A 109 -0.62 7.30 -1.99
N VAL A 110 0.19 8.04 -2.75
CA VAL A 110 -0.06 8.31 -4.17
C VAL A 110 -0.11 7.03 -4.98
N VAL A 111 0.70 6.04 -4.64
CA VAL A 111 0.68 4.73 -5.30
C VAL A 111 -0.42 3.84 -4.74
N GLY A 112 -0.52 3.76 -3.42
CA GLY A 112 -1.40 2.81 -2.74
C GLY A 112 -2.89 3.06 -2.92
N LEU A 113 -3.33 4.31 -2.81
CA LEU A 113 -4.76 4.62 -2.90
C LEU A 113 -5.36 4.35 -4.27
N PRO A 114 -4.73 4.79 -5.39
CA PRO A 114 -5.26 4.46 -6.71
C PRO A 114 -5.23 2.95 -7.00
N VAL A 115 -4.19 2.25 -6.56
CA VAL A 115 -4.10 0.79 -6.72
C VAL A 115 -5.25 0.11 -5.98
N SER A 116 -5.49 0.49 -4.72
CA SER A 116 -6.59 -0.04 -3.93
C SER A 116 -7.94 0.23 -4.59
N ALA A 117 -8.17 1.45 -5.05
CA ALA A 117 -9.42 1.83 -5.71
C ALA A 117 -9.64 1.03 -6.99
N GLY A 118 -8.58 0.85 -7.80
CA GLY A 118 -8.64 0.07 -9.02
C GLY A 118 -8.95 -1.40 -8.75
N LEU A 119 -8.30 -1.98 -7.75
CA LEU A 119 -8.53 -3.37 -7.37
C LEU A 119 -9.96 -3.59 -6.87
N ARG A 120 -10.47 -2.69 -6.04
CA ARG A 120 -11.85 -2.78 -5.57
C ARG A 120 -12.85 -2.64 -6.71
N ALA A 121 -12.58 -1.73 -7.65
CA ALA A 121 -13.43 -1.55 -8.82
C ALA A 121 -13.48 -2.82 -9.67
N LEU A 122 -12.34 -3.47 -9.90
CA LEU A 122 -12.27 -4.72 -10.64
C LEU A 122 -13.08 -5.83 -9.96
N LEU A 123 -12.98 -5.92 -8.64
CA LEU A 123 -13.71 -6.93 -7.87
C LEU A 123 -15.22 -6.71 -7.95
N VAL A 124 -15.67 -5.47 -7.78
CA VAL A 124 -17.10 -5.14 -7.82
C VAL A 124 -17.68 -5.37 -9.21
N ILE A 125 -16.95 -4.94 -10.25
CA ILE A 125 -17.39 -5.15 -11.64
C ILE A 125 -17.46 -6.64 -11.95
N SER A 126 -16.48 -7.42 -11.51
CA SER A 126 -16.47 -8.87 -11.72
C SER A 126 -17.62 -9.56 -11.00
N LEU A 127 -17.95 -9.11 -9.78
CA LEU A 127 -19.06 -9.69 -9.03
C LEU A 127 -20.41 -9.45 -9.72
N ARG A 128 -20.59 -8.25 -10.29
CA ARG A 128 -21.83 -7.87 -10.95
C ARG A 128 -21.94 -8.36 -12.39
N LYS A 129 -20.85 -8.88 -12.95
CA LYS A 129 -20.84 -9.42 -14.29
C LYS A 129 -21.74 -10.67 -14.35
N PRO A 130 -22.68 -10.75 -15.32
CA PRO A 130 -23.55 -11.93 -15.39
C PRO A 130 -22.74 -13.20 -15.65
N ALA A 131 -23.18 -14.30 -15.04
CA ALA A 131 -22.55 -15.60 -15.24
C ALA A 131 -22.67 -16.00 -16.73
N PRO A 132 -21.69 -16.75 -17.28
CA PRO A 132 -21.76 -17.19 -18.68
C PRO A 132 -23.05 -17.94 -19.02
N GLU A 133 -23.61 -18.67 -18.07
CA GLU A 133 -24.85 -19.40 -18.27
C GLU A 133 -26.06 -18.46 -18.45
N GLU A 134 -26.09 -17.35 -17.74
CA GLU A 134 -27.14 -16.33 -17.89
C GLU A 134 -27.04 -15.63 -19.25
N ARG A 135 -25.83 -15.46 -19.79
CA ARG A 135 -25.63 -14.87 -21.11
C ARG A 135 -26.16 -15.75 -22.22
N THR A 136 -26.04 -17.06 -22.07
CA THR A 136 -26.55 -18.01 -23.07
C THR A 136 -28.05 -18.20 -23.00
N ALA A 137 -28.67 -17.95 -21.84
CA ALA A 137 -30.11 -18.05 -21.64
C ALA A 137 -30.91 -16.86 -22.18
N SER A 138 -30.23 -15.72 -22.38
CA SER A 138 -30.85 -14.51 -22.91
C SER A 138 -30.60 -14.38 -24.41
#